data_5fb34c68c029a0eefd72d227c5f39d7d
#
_entry.id   5fb34c68c029a0eefd72d227c5f39d7d
#
_cell.length_a   1.000
_cell.length_b   1.000
_cell.length_c   1.000
_cell.angle_alpha   90.00
_cell.angle_beta   90.00
_cell.angle_gamma   90.00
#
_symmetry.space_group_name_H-M   'P 1'
#
loop_
_entity.id
_entity.type
_entity.pdbx_description
1 polymer ?
#
loop_
_entity_poly.entity_id
_entity_poly.type
_entity_poly.pdbx_seq_one_letter_code
_entity_poly.pdbx_strand_id
1 'polypeptide(L)'
;ALAKLDTIKDHVVWWEAGAQPPQLLADGEVAMTTAYNGRIFNAVASEGKPFTIVWDAQVFDWDLWVIPKGSKNLDAALDFLAFSTATEQLAAQASWISYGPARKSSAALIGSYHNNPDLKMGPQMPTAPENFATAINNDFIFWADNGDELNERFNAWLAK
;
A
#
# COMPACT_ATOMS: atom_id res chain seq x y z
N ALA A 1 -17.82 -15.50 0.27
CA ALA A 1 -16.38 -15.27 0.16
C ALA A 1 -15.61 -16.55 0.51
N LEU A 2 -15.71 -17.10 1.76
CA LEU A 2 -14.91 -18.26 2.22
C LEU A 2 -15.05 -19.49 1.32
N ALA A 3 -16.27 -19.85 0.88
CA ALA A 3 -16.47 -20.97 -0.06
C ALA A 3 -15.72 -20.78 -1.42
N LYS A 4 -15.46 -19.54 -1.83
CA LYS A 4 -14.60 -19.28 -3.00
C LYS A 4 -13.13 -19.46 -2.65
N LEU A 5 -12.72 -19.06 -1.46
CA LEU A 5 -11.35 -19.27 -0.98
C LEU A 5 -11.02 -20.75 -0.77
N ASP A 6 -12.01 -21.60 -0.42
CA ASP A 6 -11.82 -23.07 -0.33
C ASP A 6 -11.27 -23.65 -1.64
N THR A 7 -11.63 -23.08 -2.78
CA THR A 7 -11.19 -23.60 -4.09
C THR A 7 -9.69 -23.40 -4.39
N ILE A 8 -9.03 -22.56 -3.61
CA ILE A 8 -7.62 -22.21 -3.79
C ILE A 8 -6.78 -22.40 -2.52
N LYS A 9 -7.41 -22.74 -1.39
CA LYS A 9 -6.78 -22.74 -0.05
C LYS A 9 -5.47 -23.53 -0.02
N ASP A 10 -5.46 -24.71 -0.60
CA ASP A 10 -4.29 -25.61 -0.61
C ASP A 10 -3.14 -25.14 -1.53
N HIS A 11 -3.39 -24.09 -2.32
CA HIS A 11 -2.42 -23.50 -3.26
C HIS A 11 -1.96 -22.11 -2.83
N VAL A 12 -2.34 -21.66 -1.64
CA VAL A 12 -2.04 -20.30 -1.15
C VAL A 12 -1.12 -20.37 0.07
N VAL A 13 -0.05 -19.60 0.02
CA VAL A 13 0.78 -19.29 1.19
C VAL A 13 0.18 -18.06 1.85
N TRP A 14 -0.33 -18.21 3.07
CA TRP A 14 -0.96 -17.11 3.83
C TRP A 14 0.12 -16.34 4.57
N TRP A 15 0.27 -15.07 4.23
CA TRP A 15 1.25 -14.20 4.88
C TRP A 15 0.55 -13.29 5.92
N GLU A 16 1.29 -12.91 6.98
CA GLU A 16 0.79 -12.05 8.06
C GLU A 16 1.56 -10.72 8.13
N ALA A 17 2.84 -10.74 7.83
CA ALA A 17 3.68 -9.55 7.88
C ALA A 17 4.00 -9.02 6.47
N GLY A 18 3.85 -7.70 6.27
CA GLY A 18 4.05 -7.07 4.96
C GLY A 18 5.46 -7.21 4.36
N ALA A 19 6.44 -7.70 5.10
CA ALA A 19 7.77 -8.03 4.58
C ALA A 19 7.85 -9.41 3.92
N GLN A 20 6.90 -10.30 4.19
CA GLN A 20 6.90 -11.68 3.66
C GLN A 20 6.66 -11.76 2.14
N PRO A 21 5.66 -11.06 1.54
CA PRO A 21 5.35 -11.21 0.13
C PRO A 21 6.52 -10.97 -0.82
N PRO A 22 7.33 -9.90 -0.71
CA PRO A 22 8.49 -9.70 -1.56
C PRO A 22 9.51 -10.84 -1.44
N GLN A 23 9.70 -11.39 -0.22
CA GLN A 23 10.62 -12.49 0.02
C GLN A 23 10.12 -13.78 -0.63
N LEU A 24 8.85 -14.14 -0.45
CA LEU A 24 8.24 -15.32 -1.07
C LEU A 24 8.37 -15.30 -2.60
N LEU A 25 8.21 -14.12 -3.22
CA LEU A 25 8.45 -13.94 -4.65
C LEU A 25 9.93 -14.10 -5.02
N ALA A 26 10.84 -13.50 -4.22
CA ALA A 26 12.28 -13.53 -4.49
C ALA A 26 12.86 -14.96 -4.39
N ASP A 27 12.34 -15.75 -3.46
CA ASP A 27 12.76 -17.13 -3.24
C ASP A 27 12.08 -18.12 -4.21
N GLY A 28 11.11 -17.65 -5.01
CA GLY A 28 10.36 -18.48 -5.95
C GLY A 28 9.37 -19.43 -5.29
N GLU A 29 9.02 -19.20 -4.02
CA GLU A 29 8.01 -19.99 -3.31
C GLU A 29 6.61 -19.74 -3.84
N VAL A 30 6.35 -18.53 -4.35
CA VAL A 30 5.09 -18.17 -5.00
C VAL A 30 5.34 -17.47 -6.34
N ALA A 31 4.45 -17.69 -7.31
CA ALA A 31 4.49 -17.04 -8.62
C ALA A 31 3.80 -15.67 -8.62
N MET A 32 2.87 -15.44 -7.69
CA MET A 32 2.13 -14.19 -7.51
C MET A 32 1.71 -14.03 -6.05
N THR A 33 1.52 -12.81 -5.61
CA THR A 33 1.07 -12.51 -4.25
C THR A 33 0.35 -11.18 -4.19
N THR A 34 -0.48 -10.99 -3.16
CA THR A 34 -0.91 -9.65 -2.74
C THR A 34 0.21 -9.03 -1.91
N ALA A 35 0.43 -7.74 -2.04
CA ALA A 35 1.47 -7.04 -1.28
C ALA A 35 1.18 -5.53 -1.19
N TYR A 36 1.81 -4.86 -0.24
CA TYR A 36 1.88 -3.40 -0.24
C TYR A 36 2.76 -2.95 -1.42
N ASN A 37 2.20 -2.12 -2.31
CA ASN A 37 2.85 -1.74 -3.55
C ASN A 37 4.22 -1.07 -3.36
N GLY A 38 4.42 -0.27 -2.31
CA GLY A 38 5.70 0.36 -2.02
C GLY A 38 6.81 -0.64 -1.71
N ARG A 39 6.49 -1.80 -1.14
CA ARG A 39 7.47 -2.87 -0.90
C ARG A 39 7.90 -3.55 -2.20
N ILE A 40 6.97 -3.80 -3.10
CA ILE A 40 7.28 -4.36 -4.42
C ILE A 40 8.06 -3.33 -5.26
N PHE A 41 7.65 -2.06 -5.24
CA PHE A 41 8.40 -0.99 -5.88
C PHE A 41 9.86 -0.95 -5.41
N ASN A 42 10.09 -1.01 -4.08
CA ASN A 42 11.45 -1.00 -3.55
C ASN A 42 12.27 -2.22 -4.01
N ALA A 43 11.69 -3.41 -3.99
CA ALA A 43 12.35 -4.62 -4.47
C ALA A 43 12.76 -4.50 -5.95
N VAL A 44 11.93 -3.89 -6.79
CA VAL A 44 12.24 -3.65 -8.21
C VAL A 44 13.24 -2.52 -8.37
N ALA A 45 12.98 -1.34 -7.82
CA ALA A 45 13.73 -0.13 -8.10
C ALA A 45 15.10 -0.08 -7.40
N SER A 46 15.21 -0.65 -6.19
CA SER A 46 16.43 -0.61 -5.38
C SER A 46 17.21 -1.92 -5.41
N GLU A 47 16.54 -3.07 -5.50
CA GLU A 47 17.16 -4.39 -5.41
C GLU A 47 17.24 -5.10 -6.77
N GLY A 48 16.65 -4.53 -7.82
CA GLY A 48 16.67 -5.09 -9.18
C GLY A 48 15.89 -6.40 -9.34
N LYS A 49 14.91 -6.66 -8.46
CA LYS A 49 14.08 -7.87 -8.55
C LYS A 49 13.18 -7.81 -9.79
N PRO A 50 12.98 -8.92 -10.52
CA PRO A 50 12.20 -8.97 -11.75
C PRO A 50 10.69 -9.10 -11.46
N PHE A 51 10.15 -8.19 -10.66
CA PHE A 51 8.73 -8.20 -10.30
C PHE A 51 7.95 -7.19 -11.14
N THR A 52 6.66 -7.48 -11.32
CA THR A 52 5.72 -6.57 -11.98
C THR A 52 4.50 -6.41 -11.08
N ILE A 53 4.02 -5.17 -10.92
CA ILE A 53 2.78 -4.89 -10.21
C ILE A 53 1.62 -4.98 -11.21
N VAL A 54 0.61 -5.78 -10.88
CA VAL A 54 -0.67 -5.82 -11.57
C VAL A 54 -1.62 -4.90 -10.80
N TRP A 55 -2.01 -3.79 -11.41
CA TRP A 55 -2.86 -2.77 -10.77
C TRP A 55 -4.35 -3.08 -10.87
N ASP A 56 -4.75 -4.03 -11.72
CA ASP A 56 -6.15 -4.39 -11.88
C ASP A 56 -6.74 -4.88 -10.56
N ALA A 57 -7.87 -4.31 -10.17
CA ALA A 57 -8.55 -4.58 -8.91
C ALA A 57 -7.69 -4.35 -7.65
N GLN A 58 -6.70 -3.42 -7.69
CA GLN A 58 -5.98 -3.03 -6.49
C GLN A 58 -6.95 -2.58 -5.39
N VAL A 59 -6.66 -2.96 -4.15
CA VAL A 59 -7.39 -2.42 -3.00
C VAL A 59 -6.74 -1.11 -2.61
N PHE A 60 -7.49 -0.01 -2.74
CA PHE A 60 -7.04 1.32 -2.39
C PHE A 60 -7.42 1.66 -0.96
N ASP A 61 -6.44 2.06 -0.18
CA ASP A 61 -6.61 2.50 1.20
C ASP A 61 -5.75 3.77 1.46
N TRP A 62 -5.92 4.39 2.62
CA TRP A 62 -5.28 5.64 3.01
C TRP A 62 -4.68 5.52 4.39
N ASP A 63 -3.45 5.98 4.53
CA ASP A 63 -2.83 6.17 5.82
C ASP A 63 -3.23 7.52 6.41
N LEU A 64 -3.47 7.56 7.71
CA LEU A 64 -3.89 8.74 8.43
C LEU A 64 -2.86 9.11 9.49
N TRP A 65 -2.53 10.39 9.57
CA TRP A 65 -1.84 10.92 10.72
C TRP A 65 -2.78 10.98 11.92
N VAL A 66 -2.32 10.54 13.08
CA VAL A 66 -3.07 10.63 14.33
C VAL A 66 -2.20 11.23 15.43
N ILE A 67 -2.79 12.05 16.29
CA ILE A 67 -2.15 12.57 17.50
C ILE A 67 -2.89 11.96 18.69
N PRO A 68 -2.25 11.12 19.51
CA PRO A 68 -2.89 10.51 20.67
C PRO A 68 -3.41 11.58 21.64
N LYS A 69 -4.60 11.36 22.20
CA LYS A 69 -5.18 12.23 23.22
C LYS A 69 -4.22 12.35 24.42
N GLY A 70 -3.95 13.56 24.86
CA GLY A 70 -3.05 13.84 25.99
C GLY A 70 -1.57 13.95 25.59
N SER A 71 -1.26 13.99 24.27
CA SER A 71 0.09 14.33 23.82
C SER A 71 0.57 15.64 24.45
N LYS A 72 1.79 15.63 25.01
CA LYS A 72 2.41 16.84 25.59
C LYS A 72 3.01 17.76 24.52
N ASN A 73 3.13 17.30 23.27
CA ASN A 73 3.76 18.01 22.17
C ASN A 73 2.74 18.33 21.07
N LEU A 74 1.50 18.66 21.43
CA LEU A 74 0.41 18.88 20.49
C LEU A 74 0.75 19.95 19.43
N ASP A 75 1.24 21.11 19.87
CA ASP A 75 1.55 22.21 18.95
C ASP A 75 2.64 21.83 17.95
N ALA A 76 3.74 21.23 18.42
CA ALA A 76 4.81 20.76 17.55
C ALA A 76 4.33 19.63 16.57
N ALA A 77 3.42 18.78 17.02
CA ALA A 77 2.82 17.76 16.15
C ALA A 77 1.93 18.39 15.07
N LEU A 78 1.15 19.42 15.41
CA LEU A 78 0.34 20.15 14.44
C LEU A 78 1.21 20.90 13.41
N ASP A 79 2.29 21.55 13.85
CA ASP A 79 3.25 22.22 12.96
C ASP A 79 3.91 21.21 12.01
N PHE A 80 4.32 20.04 12.53
CA PHE A 80 4.85 18.96 11.69
C PHE A 80 3.82 18.46 10.67
N LEU A 81 2.56 18.26 11.08
CA LEU A 81 1.49 17.84 10.18
C LEU A 81 1.26 18.89 9.08
N ALA A 82 1.18 20.16 9.44
CA ALA A 82 1.03 21.24 8.47
C ALA A 82 2.17 21.27 7.45
N PHE A 83 3.41 21.10 7.91
CA PHE A 83 4.58 21.00 7.05
C PHE A 83 4.55 19.74 6.17
N SER A 84 4.42 18.55 6.77
CA SER A 84 4.54 17.27 6.08
C SER A 84 3.43 17.02 5.06
N THR A 85 2.25 17.62 5.26
CA THR A 85 1.11 17.52 4.35
C THR A 85 1.02 18.67 3.34
N ALA A 86 1.99 19.58 3.28
CA ALA A 86 2.06 20.61 2.26
C ALA A 86 2.28 20.00 0.86
N THR A 87 1.87 20.73 -0.17
CA THR A 87 1.88 20.24 -1.56
C THR A 87 3.26 19.76 -1.99
N GLU A 88 4.29 20.53 -1.72
CA GLU A 88 5.67 20.26 -2.10
C GLU A 88 6.24 19.08 -1.32
N GLN A 89 5.90 18.96 -0.03
CA GLN A 89 6.40 17.89 0.83
C GLN A 89 5.82 16.52 0.44
N LEU A 90 4.52 16.47 0.14
CA LEU A 90 3.91 15.24 -0.36
C LEU A 90 4.43 14.85 -1.75
N ALA A 91 4.70 15.81 -2.62
CA ALA A 91 5.34 15.55 -3.90
C ALA A 91 6.78 15.05 -3.74
N ALA A 92 7.53 15.62 -2.80
CA ALA A 92 8.89 15.18 -2.47
C ALA A 92 8.90 13.76 -1.90
N GLN A 93 7.96 13.40 -1.03
CA GLN A 93 7.81 12.04 -0.51
C GLN A 93 7.61 11.03 -1.65
N ALA A 94 6.84 11.37 -2.68
CA ALA A 94 6.61 10.51 -3.83
C ALA A 94 7.88 10.21 -4.65
N SER A 95 8.98 10.95 -4.45
CA SER A 95 10.28 10.61 -5.06
C SER A 95 11.01 9.47 -4.34
N TRP A 96 10.58 9.10 -3.14
CA TRP A 96 11.21 8.07 -2.31
C TRP A 96 10.47 6.74 -2.31
N ILE A 97 9.14 6.79 -2.43
CA ILE A 97 8.29 5.60 -2.39
C ILE A 97 7.07 5.78 -3.29
N SER A 98 6.59 4.70 -3.90
CA SER A 98 5.46 4.71 -4.80
C SER A 98 4.10 4.74 -4.07
N TYR A 99 3.95 5.65 -3.12
CA TYR A 99 2.66 5.94 -2.49
C TYR A 99 2.10 7.26 -3.01
N GLY A 100 0.84 7.23 -3.45
CA GLY A 100 0.20 8.39 -4.03
C GLY A 100 0.02 9.52 -3.01
N PRO A 101 0.43 10.75 -3.32
CA PRO A 101 0.22 11.87 -2.41
C PRO A 101 -1.27 12.13 -2.21
N ALA A 102 -1.66 12.45 -0.97
CA ALA A 102 -3.05 12.71 -0.60
C ALA A 102 -3.63 14.02 -1.18
N ARG A 103 -2.77 14.89 -1.75
CA ARG A 103 -3.20 16.14 -2.40
C ARG A 103 -3.13 16.04 -3.91
N LYS A 104 -4.21 16.42 -4.59
CA LYS A 104 -4.23 16.53 -6.07
C LYS A 104 -3.19 17.51 -6.60
N SER A 105 -2.93 18.60 -5.87
CA SER A 105 -1.90 19.58 -6.23
C SER A 105 -0.49 19.00 -6.22
N SER A 106 -0.22 18.01 -5.37
CA SER A 106 1.08 17.34 -5.30
C SER A 106 1.30 16.38 -6.48
N ALA A 107 0.23 15.79 -7.03
CA ALA A 107 0.32 14.84 -8.13
C ALA A 107 1.00 15.44 -9.38
N ALA A 108 0.74 16.72 -9.65
CA ALA A 108 1.36 17.45 -10.77
C ALA A 108 2.86 17.73 -10.57
N LEU A 109 3.36 17.62 -9.35
CA LEU A 109 4.74 17.91 -8.97
C LEU A 109 5.60 16.65 -8.79
N ILE A 110 5.01 15.47 -8.95
CA ILE A 110 5.74 14.20 -8.83
C ILE A 110 6.83 14.11 -9.91
N GLY A 111 8.07 14.00 -9.48
CA GLY A 111 9.24 13.93 -10.33
C GLY A 111 9.72 12.50 -10.58
N SER A 112 11.04 12.36 -10.54
CA SER A 112 11.73 11.07 -10.69
C SER A 112 12.06 10.45 -9.34
N TYR A 113 12.41 9.17 -9.35
CA TYR A 113 12.92 8.47 -8.18
C TYR A 113 14.25 9.08 -7.73
N HIS A 114 14.42 9.28 -6.42
CA HIS A 114 15.58 10.00 -5.88
C HIS A 114 16.92 9.30 -6.18
N ASN A 115 16.94 7.96 -6.26
CA ASN A 115 18.13 7.18 -6.59
C ASN A 115 18.31 6.90 -8.09
N ASN A 116 17.30 7.24 -8.93
CA ASN A 116 17.36 7.02 -10.36
C ASN A 116 16.56 8.13 -11.09
N PRO A 117 17.23 9.16 -11.62
CA PRO A 117 16.57 10.29 -12.28
C PRO A 117 15.83 9.91 -13.58
N ASP A 118 16.16 8.76 -14.17
CA ASP A 118 15.49 8.25 -15.37
C ASP A 118 14.15 7.56 -15.05
N LEU A 119 13.98 7.10 -13.82
CA LEU A 119 12.74 6.45 -13.36
C LEU A 119 11.71 7.50 -12.95
N LYS A 120 10.69 7.72 -13.78
CA LYS A 120 9.58 8.62 -13.48
C LYS A 120 8.63 7.98 -12.47
N MET A 121 8.32 8.73 -11.39
CA MET A 121 7.50 8.21 -10.29
C MET A 121 5.99 8.31 -10.55
N GLY A 122 5.54 9.24 -11.39
CA GLY A 122 4.11 9.37 -11.70
C GLY A 122 3.44 8.04 -12.11
N PRO A 123 3.95 7.31 -13.11
CA PRO A 123 3.41 6.01 -13.52
C PRO A 123 3.53 4.90 -12.47
N GLN A 124 4.37 5.08 -11.45
CA GLN A 124 4.55 4.11 -10.36
C GLN A 124 3.54 4.30 -9.21
N MET A 125 2.73 5.35 -9.26
CA MET A 125 1.78 5.66 -8.19
C MET A 125 0.51 4.81 -8.31
N PRO A 126 -0.03 4.27 -7.20
CA PRO A 126 -1.33 3.59 -7.21
C PRO A 126 -2.46 4.54 -7.63
N THR A 127 -2.27 5.85 -7.48
CA THR A 127 -3.22 6.91 -7.83
C THR A 127 -3.03 7.45 -9.26
N ALA A 128 -2.08 6.93 -10.05
CA ALA A 128 -2.00 7.25 -11.47
C ALA A 128 -3.31 6.84 -12.15
N PRO A 129 -3.86 7.65 -13.09
CA PRO A 129 -5.18 7.37 -13.68
C PRO A 129 -5.32 5.96 -14.27
N GLU A 130 -4.30 5.48 -14.95
CA GLU A 130 -4.24 4.14 -15.53
C GLU A 130 -4.22 3.03 -14.49
N ASN A 131 -3.50 3.23 -13.38
CA ASN A 131 -3.40 2.26 -12.29
C ASN A 131 -4.68 2.25 -11.42
N PHE A 132 -5.38 3.39 -11.35
CA PHE A 132 -6.55 3.58 -10.49
C PHE A 132 -7.88 3.20 -11.17
N ALA A 133 -7.87 2.91 -12.46
CA ALA A 133 -9.07 2.74 -13.27
C ALA A 133 -10.03 1.64 -12.75
N THR A 134 -9.49 0.58 -12.16
CA THR A 134 -10.26 -0.56 -11.63
C THR A 134 -10.07 -0.73 -10.12
N ALA A 135 -9.57 0.29 -9.43
CA ALA A 135 -9.30 0.24 -8.00
C ALA A 135 -10.58 0.00 -7.18
N ILE A 136 -10.46 -0.81 -6.16
CA ILE A 136 -11.51 -1.10 -5.17
C ILE A 136 -11.21 -0.28 -3.92
N ASN A 137 -12.09 0.66 -3.57
CA ASN A 137 -11.93 1.44 -2.35
C ASN A 137 -12.17 0.55 -1.12
N ASN A 138 -11.28 0.63 -0.14
CA ASN A 138 -11.52 0.06 1.17
C ASN A 138 -12.68 0.81 1.84
N ASP A 139 -13.72 0.07 2.23
CA ASP A 139 -14.88 0.62 2.95
C ASP A 139 -14.63 0.53 4.45
N PHE A 140 -14.07 1.60 5.01
CA PHE A 140 -13.71 1.65 6.43
C PHE A 140 -14.94 1.56 7.36
N ILE A 141 -16.13 1.99 6.90
CA ILE A 141 -17.37 1.87 7.70
C ILE A 141 -17.77 0.39 7.77
N PHE A 142 -17.79 -0.29 6.62
CA PHE A 142 -18.05 -1.72 6.58
C PHE A 142 -17.09 -2.51 7.49
N TRP A 143 -15.79 -2.20 7.45
CA TRP A 143 -14.79 -2.88 8.27
C TRP A 143 -14.89 -2.52 9.75
N ALA A 144 -15.28 -1.29 10.09
CA ALA A 144 -15.54 -0.91 11.49
C ALA A 144 -16.72 -1.72 12.09
N ASP A 145 -17.74 -1.97 11.28
CA ASP A 145 -18.95 -2.67 11.74
C ASP A 145 -18.82 -4.21 11.72
N ASN A 146 -17.98 -4.76 10.82
CA ASN A 146 -17.96 -6.20 10.53
C ASN A 146 -16.58 -6.85 10.72
N GLY A 147 -15.52 -6.07 10.96
CA GLY A 147 -14.14 -6.54 10.94
C GLY A 147 -13.87 -7.66 11.95
N ASP A 148 -14.33 -7.50 13.18
CA ASP A 148 -14.10 -8.48 14.24
C ASP A 148 -14.75 -9.83 13.91
N GLU A 149 -16.04 -9.84 13.52
CA GLU A 149 -16.75 -11.05 13.13
C GLU A 149 -16.07 -11.73 11.91
N LEU A 150 -15.69 -10.94 10.91
CA LEU A 150 -15.06 -11.47 9.71
C LEU A 150 -13.67 -12.05 10.00
N ASN A 151 -12.90 -11.43 10.88
CA ASN A 151 -11.61 -11.95 11.32
C ASN A 151 -11.75 -13.26 12.09
N GLU A 152 -12.71 -13.36 13.02
CA GLU A 152 -12.99 -14.62 13.72
C GLU A 152 -13.37 -15.73 12.73
N ARG A 153 -14.25 -15.45 11.80
CA ARG A 153 -14.69 -16.42 10.79
C ARG A 153 -13.55 -16.82 9.85
N PHE A 154 -12.70 -15.88 9.47
CA PHE A 154 -11.54 -16.16 8.64
C PHE A 154 -10.53 -17.06 9.38
N ASN A 155 -10.19 -16.72 10.60
CA ASN A 155 -9.27 -17.51 11.43
C ASN A 155 -9.79 -18.93 11.69
N ALA A 156 -11.08 -19.06 12.00
CA ALA A 156 -11.71 -20.37 12.17
C ALA A 156 -11.76 -21.19 10.87
N TRP A 157 -11.88 -20.53 9.73
CA TRP A 157 -11.81 -21.16 8.42
C TRP A 157 -10.37 -21.56 8.07
N LEU A 158 -9.39 -20.70 8.36
CA LEU A 158 -7.97 -20.98 8.08
C LEU A 158 -7.46 -22.20 8.86
N ALA A 159 -7.94 -22.37 10.10
CA ALA A 159 -7.55 -23.47 11.00
C ALA A 159 -8.12 -24.86 10.61
N LYS A 160 -9.07 -24.94 9.69
CA LYS A 160 -9.64 -26.20 9.18
C LYS A 160 -8.76 -26.81 8.09
#